data_3ca86f0116e17d59f2a103518d29f27c
#
_entry.id   3ca86f0116e17d59f2a103518d29f27c
#
_cell.length_a   1.000
_cell.length_b   1.000
_cell.length_c   1.000
_cell.angle_alpha   90.00
_cell.angle_beta   90.00
_cell.angle_gamma   90.00
#
_symmetry.space_group_name_H-M   'P 1'
#
loop_
_entity.id
_entity.type
_entity.pdbx_description
1 polymer ?
#
loop_
_entity_poly.entity_id
_entity_poly.type
_entity_poly.pdbx_seq_one_letter_code
_entity_poly.pdbx_strand_id
1 'polypeptide(L)' 'MGYRLKEIREQKNMTQEELEKLSGVSRQTISAIENTSGYQAKVGTLMALAKALDTTVDNIFFAEAV' A
#
# COMPACT_ATOMS: atom_id res chain seq x y z
N MET A 1 -0.22 -14.62 -0.92
CA MET A 1 0.36 -13.33 -1.35
C MET A 1 -0.68 -12.24 -1.18
N GLY A 2 -0.34 -11.15 -0.53
CA GLY A 2 -1.29 -10.09 -0.32
C GLY A 2 -0.62 -8.81 0.17
N TYR A 3 -1.46 -7.84 0.49
CA TYR A 3 -0.99 -6.52 0.92
C TYR A 3 -1.68 -6.12 2.21
N ARG A 4 -0.93 -5.46 3.07
CA ARG A 4 -1.43 -4.88 4.32
C ARG A 4 -1.58 -3.37 4.23
N LEU A 5 -1.67 -2.85 3.02
CA LEU A 5 -1.68 -1.40 2.82
C LEU A 5 -2.82 -0.72 3.57
N LYS A 6 -4.03 -1.25 3.45
CA LYS A 6 -5.19 -0.68 4.13
C LYS A 6 -5.02 -0.70 5.64
N GLU A 7 -4.54 -1.81 6.18
CA GLU A 7 -4.33 -1.97 7.62
C GLU A 7 -3.33 -0.96 8.14
N ILE A 8 -2.18 -0.82 7.45
CA ILE A 8 -1.13 0.11 7.86
C ILE A 8 -1.63 1.55 7.76
N ARG A 9 -2.32 1.86 6.66
CA ARG A 9 -2.88 3.18 6.44
C ARG A 9 -3.86 3.56 7.56
N GLU A 10 -4.75 2.65 7.91
CA GLU A 10 -5.74 2.90 8.94
C GLU A 10 -5.12 3.02 10.32
N GLN A 11 -4.07 2.26 10.60
CA GLN A 11 -3.34 2.39 11.86
C GLN A 11 -2.73 3.79 12.01
N LYS A 12 -2.44 4.45 10.92
CA LYS A 12 -1.89 5.81 10.93
C LYS A 12 -2.97 6.88 10.78
N ASN A 13 -4.23 6.48 10.86
CA ASN A 13 -5.38 7.39 10.73
C ASN A 13 -5.34 8.19 9.43
N MET A 14 -4.94 7.53 8.34
CA MET A 14 -4.76 8.19 7.05
C MET A 14 -5.82 7.71 6.06
N THR A 15 -6.40 8.68 5.33
CA THR A 15 -7.35 8.36 4.26
C THR A 15 -6.59 7.98 2.98
N GLN A 16 -7.28 7.35 2.04
CA GLN A 16 -6.68 7.07 0.73
C GLN A 16 -6.25 8.36 0.02
N GLU A 17 -7.04 9.42 0.18
CA GLU A 17 -6.71 10.71 -0.42
C GLU A 17 -5.44 11.30 0.17
N GLU A 18 -5.28 11.21 1.48
CA GLU A 18 -4.07 11.68 2.14
C GLU A 18 -2.84 10.87 1.68
N LEU A 19 -3.00 9.56 1.56
CA LEU A 19 -1.92 8.71 1.10
C LEU A 19 -1.54 9.03 -0.34
N GLU A 20 -2.54 9.32 -1.18
CA GLU A 20 -2.29 9.74 -2.57
C GLU A 20 -1.41 10.99 -2.59
N LYS A 21 -1.75 11.98 -1.79
CA LYS A 21 -1.00 13.23 -1.73
C LYS A 21 0.43 13.04 -1.26
N LEU A 22 0.62 12.19 -0.27
CA LEU A 22 1.95 11.96 0.32
C LEU A 22 2.83 11.08 -0.55
N SER A 23 2.25 10.09 -1.21
CA SER A 23 3.02 9.12 -1.97
C SER A 23 3.17 9.47 -3.45
N GLY A 24 2.26 10.26 -3.99
CA GLY A 24 2.18 10.50 -5.42
C GLY A 24 1.55 9.33 -6.20
N VAL A 25 1.08 8.32 -5.50
CA VAL A 25 0.41 7.17 -6.11
C VAL A 25 -1.08 7.48 -6.20
N SER A 26 -1.69 7.23 -7.37
CA SER A 26 -3.09 7.55 -7.56
C SER A 26 -4.00 6.78 -6.61
N ARG A 27 -5.11 7.40 -6.23
CA ARG A 27 -6.10 6.78 -5.36
C ARG A 27 -6.63 5.48 -5.96
N GLN A 28 -6.79 5.44 -7.30
CA GLN A 28 -7.25 4.23 -7.97
C GLN A 28 -6.27 3.08 -7.77
N THR A 29 -4.98 3.35 -7.85
CA THR A 29 -3.95 2.34 -7.63
C THR A 29 -3.95 1.90 -6.17
N ILE A 30 -4.07 2.83 -5.23
CA ILE A 30 -4.15 2.53 -3.80
C ILE A 30 -5.36 1.61 -3.55
N SER A 31 -6.51 1.97 -4.09
CA SER A 31 -7.74 1.18 -3.94
C SER A 31 -7.58 -0.22 -4.53
N ALA A 32 -6.93 -0.32 -5.69
CA ALA A 32 -6.69 -1.61 -6.33
C ALA A 32 -5.81 -2.51 -5.46
N ILE A 33 -4.76 -1.95 -4.87
CA ILE A 33 -3.87 -2.70 -3.99
C ILE A 33 -4.63 -3.19 -2.75
N GLU A 34 -5.49 -2.33 -2.20
CA GLU A 34 -6.23 -2.66 -0.97
C GLU A 34 -7.35 -3.65 -1.18
N ASN A 35 -7.99 -3.61 -2.34
CA ASN A 35 -9.25 -4.31 -2.55
C ASN A 35 -9.23 -5.42 -3.59
N THR A 36 -8.18 -5.52 -4.40
CA THR A 36 -8.11 -6.50 -5.47
C THR A 36 -7.14 -7.60 -5.10
N SER A 37 -7.68 -8.78 -4.84
CA SER A 37 -6.87 -9.96 -4.55
C SER A 37 -5.97 -10.28 -5.75
N GLY A 38 -4.68 -10.48 -5.49
CA GLY A 38 -3.73 -10.81 -6.54
C GLY A 38 -3.28 -9.64 -7.40
N TYR A 39 -3.65 -8.42 -7.05
CA TYR A 39 -3.19 -7.26 -7.78
C TYR A 39 -1.66 -7.18 -7.76
N GLN A 40 -1.06 -6.94 -8.92
CA GLN A 40 0.40 -6.89 -9.02
C GLN A 40 0.86 -5.43 -9.07
N ALA A 41 1.24 -4.89 -7.92
CA ALA A 41 1.77 -3.54 -7.84
C ALA A 41 3.24 -3.52 -8.26
N LYS A 42 3.64 -2.45 -8.95
CA LYS A 42 5.04 -2.26 -9.31
C LYS A 42 5.87 -1.97 -8.06
N VAL A 43 7.12 -2.42 -8.07
CA VAL A 43 8.03 -2.20 -6.93
C VAL A 43 8.16 -0.71 -6.61
N GLY A 44 8.29 0.13 -7.63
CA GLY A 44 8.37 1.57 -7.43
C GLY A 44 7.15 2.16 -6.73
N THR A 45 5.97 1.65 -7.06
CA THR A 45 4.73 2.05 -6.40
C THR A 45 4.75 1.65 -4.93
N LEU A 46 5.16 0.42 -4.64
CA LEU A 46 5.24 -0.07 -3.26
C LEU A 46 6.26 0.71 -2.45
N MET A 47 7.40 1.07 -3.06
CA MET A 47 8.42 1.88 -2.40
C MET A 47 7.89 3.27 -2.05
N ALA A 48 7.15 3.90 -2.97
CA ALA A 48 6.57 5.22 -2.72
C ALA A 48 5.56 5.16 -1.57
N LEU A 49 4.73 4.13 -1.55
CA LEU A 49 3.76 3.94 -0.48
C LEU A 49 4.44 3.67 0.87
N ALA A 50 5.47 2.83 0.87
CA ALA A 50 6.22 2.53 2.09
C ALA A 50 6.85 3.78 2.67
N LYS A 51 7.44 4.63 1.83
CA LYS A 51 8.04 5.87 2.26
C LYS A 51 6.98 6.81 2.86
N ALA A 52 5.84 6.93 2.19
CA ALA A 52 4.76 7.80 2.66
C ALA A 52 4.19 7.33 4.00
N LEU A 53 4.18 6.04 4.24
CA LEU A 53 3.65 5.45 5.47
C LEU A 53 4.73 5.21 6.54
N ASP A 54 5.96 5.63 6.26
CA ASP A 54 7.10 5.42 7.17
C ASP A 54 7.23 3.95 7.57
N THR A 55 7.20 3.09 6.57
CA THR A 55 7.29 1.65 6.76
C THR A 55 8.15 1.04 5.65
N THR A 56 8.21 -0.27 5.58
CA THR A 56 8.98 -0.98 4.56
C THR A 56 8.05 -1.65 3.57
N VAL A 57 8.58 -1.95 2.38
CA VAL A 57 7.83 -2.71 1.38
C VAL A 57 7.44 -4.09 1.95
N ASP A 58 8.33 -4.70 2.72
CA ASP A 58 8.05 -6.01 3.33
C ASP A 58 6.85 -5.97 4.27
N ASN A 59 6.61 -4.84 4.93
CA ASN A 59 5.45 -4.71 5.81
C ASN A 59 4.15 -4.52 5.03
N ILE A 60 4.23 -3.94 3.84
CA ILE A 60 3.05 -3.73 2.98
C ILE A 60 2.71 -4.98 2.21
N PHE A 61 3.72 -5.62 1.64
CA PHE A 61 3.55 -6.80 0.81
C PHE A 61 4.03 -8.03 1.57
N PHE A 62 3.20 -9.05 1.63
CA PHE A 62 3.60 -10.30 2.25
C PHE A 62 3.21 -11.48 1.36
N ALA A 63 4.06 -12.50 1.37
CA ALA A 63 3.74 -13.76 0.75
C ALA A 63 3.18 -14.68 1.82
N GLU A 64 2.14 -15.42 1.48
CA GLU A 64 1.58 -16.38 2.43
C GLU A 64 2.62 -17.45 2.72
N ALA A 65 2.76 -17.78 3.99
CA ALA A 65 3.63 -18.87 4.41
C ALA A 65 3.05 -20.17 3.90
N VAL A 66 3.89 -21.00 3.38
CA VAL A 66 3.49 -22.31 2.83
C VAL A 66 3.77 -23.39 3.86
#